data_9894e5db969166f19d7cf3835ada325c
#
_entry.id   9894e5db969166f19d7cf3835ada325c
#
_cell.length_a   1.000
_cell.length_b   1.000
_cell.length_c   1.000
_cell.angle_alpha   90.00
_cell.angle_beta   90.00
_cell.angle_gamma   90.00
#
_symmetry.space_group_name_H-M   'P 1'
#
loop_
_entity.id
_entity.type
_entity.pdbx_description
1 polymer ?
#
loop_
_entity_poly.entity_id
_entity_poly.type
_entity_poly.pdbx_seq_one_letter_code
_entity_poly.pdbx_strand_id
1 'polypeptide(L)'
;MARIFITGSSSGLGLTAGQLLIKQGHQVVLHGRGQARANDALANAPGAEAVVAGDLSRIREMKAVADQVNSLGRFDAVIHNAAVGYREDHRLTADGLPHVFAINTLSAYILTALIERPHRLVYLSSGMHHHADANLDDILWTKRRWNGSNALPRVNCTT
;
A
#
# COMPACT_ATOMS: atom_id res chain seq x y z
N MET A 1 -0.80 -6.25 23.36
CA MET A 1 -1.55 -6.66 22.15
C MET A 1 -1.95 -5.41 21.41
N ALA A 2 -1.72 -5.35 20.11
CA ALA A 2 -2.05 -4.20 19.26
C ALA A 2 -2.86 -4.69 18.05
N ARG A 3 -3.71 -3.84 17.50
CA ARG A 3 -4.51 -4.10 16.30
C ARG A 3 -3.89 -3.38 15.11
N ILE A 4 -3.51 -4.12 14.09
CA ILE A 4 -2.63 -3.65 13.02
C ILE A 4 -3.24 -3.94 11.65
N PHE A 5 -3.32 -2.91 10.79
CA PHE A 5 -3.68 -3.06 9.39
C PHE A 5 -2.43 -2.98 8.51
N ILE A 6 -2.31 -3.87 7.51
CA ILE A 6 -1.14 -3.93 6.61
C ILE A 6 -1.62 -3.92 5.16
N THR A 7 -1.24 -2.91 4.38
CA THR A 7 -1.54 -2.90 2.95
C THR A 7 -0.62 -3.83 2.16
N GLY A 8 -1.14 -4.46 1.07
CA GLY A 8 -0.35 -5.34 0.22
C GLY A 8 0.19 -6.58 0.94
N SER A 9 -0.63 -7.19 1.80
CA SER A 9 -0.23 -8.30 2.67
C SER A 9 -0.77 -9.66 2.26
N SER A 10 -1.17 -9.82 1.00
CA SER A 10 -1.58 -11.13 0.45
C SER A 10 -0.40 -12.01 0.04
N SER A 11 0.82 -11.47 -0.03
CA SER A 11 2.05 -12.21 -0.38
C SER A 11 3.30 -11.44 0.07
N GLY A 12 4.47 -12.06 -0.10
CA GLY A 12 5.78 -11.41 0.12
C GLY A 12 5.95 -10.85 1.54
N LEU A 13 6.67 -9.72 1.65
CA LEU A 13 7.04 -9.13 2.94
C LEU A 13 5.82 -8.75 3.79
N GLY A 14 4.75 -8.24 3.18
CA GLY A 14 3.54 -7.87 3.91
C GLY A 14 2.85 -9.07 4.56
N LEU A 15 2.78 -10.21 3.87
CA LEU A 15 2.24 -11.45 4.43
C LEU A 15 3.14 -11.98 5.55
N THR A 16 4.45 -12.01 5.33
CA THR A 16 5.41 -12.47 6.34
C THR A 16 5.35 -11.62 7.60
N ALA A 17 5.25 -10.30 7.46
CA ALA A 17 5.07 -9.39 8.58
C ALA A 17 3.76 -9.66 9.32
N GLY A 18 2.66 -9.87 8.59
CA GLY A 18 1.36 -10.24 9.17
C GLY A 18 1.42 -11.53 9.98
N GLN A 19 2.01 -12.58 9.42
CA GLN A 19 2.20 -13.86 10.10
C GLN A 19 3.05 -13.72 11.39
N LEU A 20 4.13 -12.94 11.34
CA LEU A 20 4.98 -12.68 12.50
C LEU A 20 4.22 -11.94 13.60
N LEU A 21 3.48 -10.90 13.26
CA LEU A 21 2.70 -10.12 14.20
C LEU A 21 1.56 -10.96 14.84
N ILE A 22 0.90 -11.81 14.06
CA ILE A 22 -0.09 -12.78 14.58
C ILE A 22 0.58 -13.72 15.59
N LYS A 23 1.74 -14.28 15.25
CA LYS A 23 2.51 -15.15 16.14
C LYS A 23 2.92 -14.45 17.45
N GLN A 24 3.10 -13.14 17.42
CA GLN A 24 3.40 -12.31 18.59
C GLN A 24 2.15 -11.92 19.41
N GLY A 25 0.96 -12.41 19.03
CA GLY A 25 -0.28 -12.16 19.73
C GLY A 25 -0.97 -10.84 19.38
N HIS A 26 -0.63 -10.24 18.23
CA HIS A 26 -1.32 -9.05 17.71
C HIS A 26 -2.55 -9.45 16.88
N GLN A 27 -3.56 -8.58 16.84
CA GLN A 27 -4.67 -8.68 15.91
C GLN A 27 -4.28 -8.03 14.59
N VAL A 28 -4.34 -8.78 13.49
CA VAL A 28 -3.87 -8.30 12.19
C VAL A 28 -4.97 -8.39 11.14
N VAL A 29 -5.23 -7.26 10.50
CA VAL A 29 -6.06 -7.17 9.31
C VAL A 29 -5.14 -7.08 8.08
N LEU A 30 -5.38 -7.97 7.14
CA LEU A 30 -4.61 -8.08 5.90
C LEU A 30 -5.32 -7.36 4.75
N HIS A 31 -4.61 -7.16 3.64
CA HIS A 31 -5.15 -6.55 2.43
C HIS A 31 -4.74 -7.32 1.19
N GLY A 32 -5.72 -7.66 0.34
CA GLY A 32 -5.54 -8.24 -0.99
C GLY A 32 -6.03 -7.31 -2.09
N ARG A 33 -5.37 -7.33 -3.26
CA ARG A 33 -5.76 -6.52 -4.43
C ARG A 33 -7.16 -6.83 -4.97
N GLY A 34 -7.79 -7.90 -4.52
CA GLY A 34 -9.13 -8.33 -4.89
C GLY A 34 -9.49 -9.59 -4.12
N GLN A 35 -10.73 -10.07 -4.27
CA GLN A 35 -11.28 -11.14 -3.44
C GLN A 35 -10.45 -12.43 -3.47
N ALA A 36 -9.95 -12.85 -4.62
CA ALA A 36 -9.10 -14.04 -4.72
C ALA A 36 -7.82 -13.90 -3.88
N ARG A 37 -7.11 -12.77 -3.98
CA ARG A 37 -5.92 -12.49 -3.19
C ARG A 37 -6.21 -12.30 -1.71
N ALA A 38 -7.38 -11.80 -1.36
CA ALA A 38 -7.84 -11.71 0.02
C ALA A 38 -8.05 -13.10 0.62
N ASN A 39 -8.69 -14.00 -0.12
CA ASN A 39 -8.87 -15.39 0.29
C ASN A 39 -7.53 -16.12 0.45
N ASP A 40 -6.59 -15.94 -0.49
CA ASP A 40 -5.22 -16.47 -0.39
C ASP A 40 -4.52 -15.96 0.88
N ALA A 41 -4.68 -14.67 1.21
CA ALA A 41 -4.08 -14.08 2.40
C ALA A 41 -4.59 -14.74 3.69
N LEU A 42 -5.89 -14.95 3.81
CA LEU A 42 -6.49 -15.64 4.97
C LEU A 42 -6.01 -17.10 5.07
N ALA A 43 -5.96 -17.80 3.96
CA ALA A 43 -5.49 -19.19 3.93
C ALA A 43 -4.02 -19.32 4.37
N ASN A 44 -3.19 -18.33 4.01
CA ASN A 44 -1.75 -18.32 4.32
C ASN A 44 -1.41 -17.67 5.67
N ALA A 45 -2.34 -16.98 6.31
CA ALA A 45 -2.16 -16.38 7.63
C ALA A 45 -3.32 -16.76 8.57
N PRO A 46 -3.43 -18.04 8.96
CA PRO A 46 -4.45 -18.47 9.91
C PRO A 46 -4.26 -17.72 11.22
N GLY A 47 -5.34 -17.13 11.72
CA GLY A 47 -5.31 -16.23 12.88
C GLY A 47 -5.31 -14.74 12.53
N ALA A 48 -5.30 -14.36 11.24
CA ALA A 48 -5.65 -13.00 10.87
C ALA A 48 -7.09 -12.67 11.30
N GLU A 49 -7.30 -11.48 11.84
CA GLU A 49 -8.62 -11.03 12.30
C GLU A 49 -9.60 -10.90 11.13
N ALA A 50 -9.13 -10.32 10.05
CA ALA A 50 -9.90 -10.09 8.83
C ALA A 50 -8.97 -9.84 7.64
N VAL A 51 -9.58 -9.76 6.46
CA VAL A 51 -8.93 -9.25 5.25
C VAL A 51 -9.86 -8.25 4.57
N VAL A 52 -9.29 -7.17 4.05
CA VAL A 52 -9.98 -6.21 3.18
C VAL A 52 -9.51 -6.38 1.75
N ALA A 53 -10.36 -6.09 0.79
CA ALA A 53 -10.06 -6.26 -0.63
C ALA A 53 -10.27 -4.98 -1.41
N GLY A 54 -9.32 -4.64 -2.30
CA GLY A 54 -9.43 -3.52 -3.23
C GLY A 54 -8.14 -3.26 -3.99
N ASP A 55 -8.27 -2.83 -5.24
CA ASP A 55 -7.11 -2.51 -6.09
C ASP A 55 -6.62 -1.09 -5.83
N LEU A 56 -5.46 -0.98 -5.16
CA LEU A 56 -4.82 0.31 -4.85
C LEU A 56 -4.27 1.04 -6.09
N SER A 57 -4.51 0.55 -7.30
CA SER A 57 -4.28 1.31 -8.53
C SER A 57 -5.50 2.15 -8.95
N ARG A 58 -6.62 2.07 -8.22
CA ARG A 58 -7.88 2.75 -8.54
C ARG A 58 -8.35 3.59 -7.36
N ILE A 59 -8.55 4.88 -7.58
CA ILE A 59 -8.96 5.84 -6.53
C ILE A 59 -10.26 5.41 -5.84
N ARG A 60 -11.23 4.93 -6.61
CA ARG A 60 -12.50 4.44 -6.05
C ARG A 60 -12.29 3.26 -5.09
N GLU A 61 -11.40 2.34 -5.44
CA GLU A 61 -11.12 1.17 -4.62
C GLU A 61 -10.25 1.52 -3.41
N MET A 62 -9.32 2.47 -3.53
CA MET A 62 -8.58 3.01 -2.37
C MET A 62 -9.54 3.55 -1.30
N LYS A 63 -10.57 4.31 -1.72
CA LYS A 63 -11.61 4.82 -0.82
C LYS A 63 -12.42 3.67 -0.19
N ALA A 64 -12.83 2.70 -1.00
CA ALA A 64 -13.57 1.54 -0.50
C ALA A 64 -12.74 0.69 0.49
N VAL A 65 -11.42 0.60 0.31
CA VAL A 65 -10.52 -0.03 1.29
C VAL A 65 -10.52 0.75 2.61
N ALA A 66 -10.42 2.09 2.56
CA ALA A 66 -10.49 2.91 3.77
C ALA A 66 -11.84 2.73 4.51
N ASP A 67 -12.96 2.68 3.77
CA ASP A 67 -14.28 2.43 4.35
C ASP A 67 -14.37 1.06 5.02
N GLN A 68 -13.85 -0.01 4.37
CA GLN A 68 -13.77 -1.35 4.96
C GLN A 68 -12.93 -1.35 6.25
N VAL A 69 -11.77 -0.69 6.23
CA VAL A 69 -10.89 -0.59 7.40
C VAL A 69 -11.60 0.15 8.55
N ASN A 70 -12.23 1.27 8.26
CA ASN A 70 -12.95 2.07 9.27
C ASN A 70 -14.16 1.31 9.84
N SER A 71 -14.84 0.49 9.04
CA SER A 71 -15.96 -0.34 9.52
C SER A 71 -15.53 -1.40 10.54
N LEU A 72 -14.26 -1.81 10.50
CA LEU A 72 -13.68 -2.70 11.49
C LEU A 72 -13.34 -1.98 12.82
N GLY A 73 -13.37 -0.66 12.84
CA GLY A 73 -13.03 0.18 13.98
C GLY A 73 -11.57 0.63 13.98
N ARG A 74 -11.13 1.27 15.07
CA ARG A 74 -9.83 1.92 15.18
C ARG A 74 -8.67 0.93 15.28
N PHE A 75 -7.54 1.29 14.66
CA PHE A 75 -6.28 0.54 14.68
C PHE A 75 -5.22 1.22 15.55
N ASP A 76 -4.35 0.43 16.18
CA ASP A 76 -3.15 0.93 16.85
C ASP A 76 -2.07 1.31 15.85
N ALA A 77 -1.96 0.54 14.76
CA ALA A 77 -1.00 0.83 13.70
C ALA A 77 -1.57 0.55 12.30
N VAL A 78 -1.18 1.37 11.34
CA VAL A 78 -1.37 1.14 9.90
C VAL A 78 0.00 1.08 9.23
N ILE A 79 0.26 0.00 8.50
CA ILE A 79 1.52 -0.23 7.78
C ILE A 79 1.24 -0.12 6.28
N HIS A 80 1.72 0.95 5.66
CA HIS A 80 1.69 1.14 4.21
C HIS A 80 2.85 0.36 3.58
N ASN A 81 2.58 -0.93 3.27
CA ASN A 81 3.56 -1.85 2.68
C ASN A 81 3.32 -2.07 1.17
N ALA A 82 2.11 -1.82 0.68
CA ALA A 82 1.80 -2.01 -0.73
C ALA A 82 2.71 -1.18 -1.62
N ALA A 83 3.44 -1.83 -2.52
CA ALA A 83 4.32 -1.18 -3.47
C ALA A 83 4.52 -2.03 -4.73
N VAL A 84 4.88 -1.38 -5.83
CA VAL A 84 5.36 -1.99 -7.06
C VAL A 84 6.80 -1.54 -7.34
N GLY A 85 7.57 -2.42 -7.99
CA GLY A 85 9.01 -2.20 -8.16
C GLY A 85 9.36 -1.34 -9.38
N TYR A 86 10.64 -0.98 -9.48
CA TYR A 86 11.21 -0.15 -10.55
C TYR A 86 11.23 -0.83 -11.94
N ARG A 87 10.97 -2.11 -12.02
CA ARG A 87 10.88 -2.86 -13.29
C ARG A 87 9.51 -2.78 -13.95
N GLU A 88 8.57 -2.04 -13.34
CA GLU A 88 7.27 -1.79 -13.94
C GLU A 88 7.42 -0.96 -15.22
N ASP A 89 6.76 -1.41 -16.28
CA ASP A 89 6.62 -0.63 -17.51
C ASP A 89 5.76 0.62 -17.27
N HIS A 90 5.90 1.61 -18.16
CA HIS A 90 5.00 2.76 -18.14
C HIS A 90 3.60 2.33 -18.53
N ARG A 91 2.77 2.14 -17.56
CA ARG A 91 1.34 1.89 -17.75
C ARG A 91 0.50 2.86 -16.93
N LEU A 92 -0.62 3.24 -17.48
CA LEU A 92 -1.60 4.07 -16.80
C LEU A 92 -2.65 3.20 -16.11
N THR A 93 -3.14 3.67 -14.99
CA THR A 93 -4.29 3.10 -14.28
C THR A 93 -5.60 3.46 -14.99
N ALA A 94 -6.71 2.92 -14.55
CA ALA A 94 -8.04 3.32 -15.03
C ALA A 94 -8.36 4.81 -14.78
N ASP A 95 -7.68 5.43 -13.82
CA ASP A 95 -7.80 6.86 -13.50
C ASP A 95 -6.83 7.74 -14.29
N GLY A 96 -6.10 7.17 -15.27
CA GLY A 96 -5.12 7.91 -16.10
C GLY A 96 -3.81 8.26 -15.39
N LEU A 97 -3.53 7.65 -14.25
CA LEU A 97 -2.33 7.91 -13.47
C LEU A 97 -1.24 6.86 -13.75
N PRO A 98 0.06 7.21 -13.69
CA PRO A 98 1.12 6.21 -13.70
C PRO A 98 0.93 5.20 -12.57
N HIS A 99 0.98 3.91 -12.91
CA HIS A 99 0.69 2.81 -11.97
C HIS A 99 1.60 2.85 -10.73
N VAL A 100 2.89 3.15 -10.92
CA VAL A 100 3.86 3.29 -9.82
C VAL A 100 3.43 4.43 -8.88
N PHE A 101 3.07 5.59 -9.42
CA PHE A 101 2.61 6.73 -8.63
C PHE A 101 1.32 6.41 -7.86
N ALA A 102 0.34 5.80 -8.53
CA ALA A 102 -0.93 5.45 -7.92
C ALA A 102 -0.76 4.53 -6.71
N ILE A 103 0.08 3.48 -6.82
CA ILE A 103 0.26 2.49 -5.76
C ILE A 103 1.24 2.96 -4.69
N ASN A 104 2.41 3.49 -5.08
CA ASN A 104 3.46 3.75 -4.09
C ASN A 104 3.29 5.06 -3.33
N THR A 105 2.56 6.03 -3.90
CA THR A 105 2.35 7.35 -3.26
C THR A 105 0.88 7.64 -2.99
N LEU A 106 0.06 7.67 -4.04
CA LEU A 106 -1.31 8.15 -3.92
C LEU A 106 -2.16 7.25 -3.00
N SER A 107 -1.95 5.92 -3.07
CA SER A 107 -2.69 5.00 -2.21
C SER A 107 -2.37 5.23 -0.73
N ALA A 108 -1.09 5.38 -0.40
CA ALA A 108 -0.67 5.66 0.98
C ALA A 108 -1.23 7.01 1.47
N TYR A 109 -1.21 8.04 0.61
CA TYR A 109 -1.79 9.35 0.91
C TYR A 109 -3.31 9.26 1.17
N ILE A 110 -4.06 8.65 0.26
CA ILE A 110 -5.53 8.53 0.38
C ILE A 110 -5.90 7.71 1.61
N LEU A 111 -5.24 6.59 1.85
CA LEU A 111 -5.53 5.75 3.02
C LEU A 111 -5.16 6.46 4.33
N THR A 112 -4.06 7.21 4.35
CA THR A 112 -3.69 8.03 5.53
C THR A 112 -4.73 9.12 5.81
N ALA A 113 -5.27 9.73 4.76
CA ALA A 113 -6.26 10.81 4.91
C ALA A 113 -7.65 10.30 5.32
N LEU A 114 -8.03 9.08 4.92
CA LEU A 114 -9.39 8.57 5.08
C LEU A 114 -9.56 7.53 6.19
N ILE A 115 -8.51 6.78 6.54
CA ILE A 115 -8.57 5.86 7.67
C ILE A 115 -8.57 6.66 8.97
N GLU A 116 -9.42 6.25 9.93
CA GLU A 116 -9.41 6.82 11.27
C GLU A 116 -8.01 6.79 11.86
N ARG A 117 -7.53 7.94 12.35
CA ARG A 117 -6.15 8.15 12.76
C ARG A 117 -5.68 7.09 13.75
N PRO A 118 -4.72 6.22 13.37
CA PRO A 118 -4.12 5.23 14.26
C PRO A 118 -3.14 5.90 15.24
N HIS A 119 -2.68 5.17 16.24
CA HIS A 119 -1.59 5.65 17.11
C HIS A 119 -0.25 5.72 16.37
N ARG A 120 -0.04 4.85 15.36
CA ARG A 120 1.21 4.78 14.60
C ARG A 120 0.95 4.56 13.11
N LEU A 121 1.62 5.34 12.29
CA LEU A 121 1.72 5.15 10.84
C LEU A 121 3.13 4.67 10.49
N VAL A 122 3.23 3.65 9.64
CA VAL A 122 4.49 3.12 9.14
C VAL A 122 4.44 3.15 7.61
N TYR A 123 5.40 3.84 7.01
CA TYR A 123 5.58 3.91 5.57
C TYR A 123 6.85 3.16 5.18
N LEU A 124 6.75 2.18 4.30
CA LEU A 124 7.91 1.50 3.75
C LEU A 124 8.50 2.35 2.62
N SER A 125 9.79 2.62 2.72
CA SER A 125 10.55 3.35 1.71
C SER A 125 11.64 2.45 1.11
N SER A 126 12.40 2.97 0.16
CA SER A 126 13.50 2.27 -0.51
C SER A 126 14.78 3.10 -0.46
N GLY A 127 15.92 2.47 -0.27
CA GLY A 127 17.23 3.12 -0.36
C GLY A 127 17.49 3.83 -1.71
N MET A 128 16.71 3.52 -2.73
CA MET A 128 16.78 4.20 -4.03
C MET A 128 16.42 5.69 -3.96
N HIS A 129 15.70 6.13 -2.92
CA HIS A 129 15.35 7.54 -2.74
C HIS A 129 16.56 8.47 -2.54
N HIS A 130 17.69 7.94 -2.07
CA HIS A 130 18.93 8.72 -1.90
C HIS A 130 19.47 9.30 -3.24
N HIS A 131 19.09 8.72 -4.36
CA HIS A 131 19.46 9.18 -5.69
C HIS A 131 18.32 9.92 -6.41
N ALA A 132 17.22 10.20 -5.69
CA ALA A 132 16.06 10.87 -6.25
C ALA A 132 16.27 12.38 -6.27
N ASP A 133 15.93 13.00 -7.39
CA ASP A 133 15.71 14.43 -7.48
C ASP A 133 14.32 14.76 -6.90
N ALA A 134 14.26 15.75 -6.00
CA ALA A 134 13.02 16.22 -5.38
C ALA A 134 12.11 17.01 -6.35
N ASN A 135 12.48 17.09 -7.63
CA ASN A 135 11.67 17.76 -8.63
C ASN A 135 10.38 16.97 -8.94
N LEU A 136 9.25 17.56 -8.61
CA LEU A 136 7.90 17.01 -8.84
C LEU A 136 7.29 17.46 -10.19
N ASP A 137 8.03 18.25 -11.00
CA ASP A 137 7.58 18.66 -12.31
C ASP A 137 7.37 17.44 -13.21
N ASP A 138 6.27 17.19 -13.74
CA ASP A 138 5.98 16.01 -14.55
C ASP A 138 6.02 14.66 -13.78
N ILE A 139 5.46 14.64 -12.57
CA ILE A 139 5.26 13.39 -11.78
C ILE A 139 4.41 12.37 -12.55
N LEU A 140 3.58 12.84 -13.46
CA LEU A 140 2.73 12.01 -14.32
C LEU A 140 3.45 11.48 -15.57
N TRP A 141 4.71 11.85 -15.78
CA TRP A 141 5.51 11.41 -16.94
C TRP A 141 4.88 11.73 -18.31
N THR A 142 4.28 12.89 -18.43
CA THR A 142 3.61 13.35 -19.64
C THR A 142 4.55 14.03 -20.65
N LYS A 143 5.69 14.54 -20.16
CA LYS A 143 6.64 15.35 -20.96
C LYS A 143 7.97 14.66 -21.24
N ARG A 144 8.30 13.59 -20.52
CA ARG A 144 9.60 12.89 -20.61
C ARG A 144 9.42 11.40 -20.82
N ARG A 145 10.48 10.76 -21.36
CA ARG A 145 10.49 9.31 -21.55
C ARG A 145 10.48 8.60 -20.21
N TRP A 146 9.65 7.57 -20.11
CA TRP A 146 9.58 6.73 -18.91
C TRP A 146 10.91 6.09 -18.54
N ASN A 147 11.23 6.13 -17.26
CA ASN A 147 12.35 5.42 -16.65
C ASN A 147 11.95 4.96 -15.25
N GLY A 148 11.73 3.66 -15.08
CA GLY A 148 11.26 3.08 -13.83
C GLY A 148 12.23 3.29 -12.68
N SER A 149 13.54 3.29 -12.93
CA SER A 149 14.55 3.57 -11.89
C SER A 149 14.50 5.01 -11.37
N ASN A 150 14.03 5.95 -12.19
CA ASN A 150 13.83 7.35 -11.79
C ASN A 150 12.40 7.61 -11.26
N ALA A 151 11.42 6.78 -11.64
CA ALA A 151 10.04 6.93 -11.19
C ALA A 151 9.86 6.52 -9.73
N LEU A 152 10.42 5.38 -9.33
CA LEU A 152 10.28 4.85 -7.98
C LEU A 152 10.87 5.77 -6.89
N PRO A 153 12.13 6.30 -7.02
CA PRO A 153 12.68 7.18 -6.01
C PRO A 153 11.88 8.48 -5.81
N ARG A 154 11.42 9.10 -6.91
CA ARG A 154 10.63 10.34 -6.84
C ARG A 154 9.31 10.15 -6.11
N VAL A 155 8.68 9.01 -6.32
CA VAL A 155 7.42 8.64 -5.68
C VAL A 155 7.61 8.45 -4.17
N ASN A 156 8.73 7.88 -3.75
CA ASN A 156 9.03 7.63 -2.33
C ASN A 156 9.49 8.89 -1.55
N CYS A 157 9.81 9.98 -2.24
CA CYS A 157 10.20 11.25 -1.60
C CYS A 157 9.00 12.17 -1.27
N THR A 158 7.79 11.81 -1.68
CA THR A 158 6.58 12.63 -1.49
C THR A 158 5.78 12.27 -0.24
N THR A 159 6.28 11.37 0.60
CA THR A 159 5.62 10.94 1.86
C THR A 159 6.22 11.59 3.10
#